data_7acaee18f2d6bcc38fded0c66c38990e
#
_entry.id   7acaee18f2d6bcc38fded0c66c38990e
#
_cell.length_a   1.000
_cell.length_b   1.000
_cell.length_c   1.000
_cell.angle_alpha   90.00
_cell.angle_beta   90.00
_cell.angle_gamma   90.00
#
_symmetry.space_group_name_H-M   'P 1'
#
loop_
_entity.id
_entity.type
_entity.pdbx_description
1 polymer ?
#
loop_
_entity_poly.entity_id
_entity_poly.type
_entity_poly.pdbx_seq_one_letter_code
_entity_poly.pdbx_strand_id
1 'polypeptide(L)'
;MRTQTAPRTAGKLEEVVETPKTHESLYTARPWLAWVHQYAKHLQLNPFALVVAVIVREAMRIPVNLLIPPLGIGKGNQAGVNVYAALVGESGSGKDMTDRTAASIVPDILGAGVHIPVSGEGLAAMFAARIPELDEDGRKTGISRQTCINPRALLSVSEISQLSGAAKISSSTLIATMLTQFMGYQFGGYNKSVDNRLEIPDYGYRLCLSVNAQPDGADVFVEHEGKGFPQRFLWADVLDPDCDTDYEHRTPAPTEPFTWHVDYPHPKEKALADLYEAGSWEKYRALHQHPNADTIELAMLRYPEVAYRDAFEDSVRRNRGTRAKRDSHVMLLTAHVAAVIAAMRAPDITVTAEDWNIAKQIVQESNRIRERYLTAARDAITDREAEDMALKDEARARNDIKIAEKAKARIVKVLRDRDPEHMGMAARELRNSLNTVQRKQWVPAIESLKAESVVDWREGPEGGMYYSLSLKGA
;
A
#
# COMPACT_ATOMS: atom_id res chain seq x y z
N MET A 1 22.84 -49.66 12.67
CA MET A 1 22.23 -48.83 13.73
C MET A 1 21.55 -47.67 13.04
N ARG A 2 20.24 -47.73 12.91
CA ARG A 2 19.43 -46.64 12.31
C ARG A 2 19.08 -45.67 13.41
N THR A 3 19.57 -44.43 13.35
CA THR A 3 19.13 -43.31 14.19
C THR A 3 17.84 -42.80 13.63
N GLN A 4 16.76 -43.05 14.33
CA GLN A 4 15.45 -42.45 14.11
C GLN A 4 15.54 -40.98 14.59
N THR A 5 15.37 -40.07 13.66
CA THR A 5 15.06 -38.67 13.95
C THR A 5 13.60 -38.57 14.40
N ALA A 6 13.39 -38.11 15.62
CA ALA A 6 12.08 -37.85 16.20
C ALA A 6 11.35 -36.73 15.44
N PRO A 7 10.02 -36.82 15.30
CA PRO A 7 9.25 -35.76 14.69
C PRO A 7 9.28 -34.51 15.57
N ARG A 8 9.61 -33.35 14.96
CA ARG A 8 9.44 -32.05 15.57
C ARG A 8 7.97 -31.83 15.82
N THR A 9 7.59 -31.74 17.06
CA THR A 9 6.28 -31.33 17.54
C THR A 9 5.94 -29.95 16.99
N ALA A 10 4.97 -29.91 16.10
CA ALA A 10 4.16 -28.73 15.85
C ALA A 10 3.43 -28.38 17.14
N GLY A 11 3.50 -27.13 17.58
CA GLY A 11 2.77 -26.69 18.75
C GLY A 11 3.41 -25.51 19.46
N LYS A 12 3.64 -24.39 18.75
CA LYS A 12 3.44 -23.09 19.40
C LYS A 12 2.02 -22.70 19.05
N LEU A 13 1.13 -22.85 20.04
CA LEU A 13 -0.13 -22.13 20.06
C LEU A 13 0.21 -20.67 19.79
N GLU A 14 -0.31 -20.13 18.69
CA GLU A 14 -0.37 -18.70 18.47
C GLU A 14 -0.98 -18.11 19.73
N GLU A 15 -0.19 -17.32 20.43
CA GLU A 15 -0.68 -16.41 21.44
C GLU A 15 -1.65 -15.49 20.69
N VAL A 16 -2.95 -15.72 20.88
CA VAL A 16 -4.01 -14.85 20.36
C VAL A 16 -3.75 -13.52 21.03
N VAL A 17 -3.06 -12.63 20.32
CA VAL A 17 -2.91 -11.25 20.77
C VAL A 17 -4.32 -10.69 20.81
N GLU A 18 -4.88 -10.60 22.03
CA GLU A 18 -6.21 -10.02 22.24
C GLU A 18 -6.28 -8.68 21.51
N THR A 19 -7.17 -8.58 20.53
CA THR A 19 -7.46 -7.32 19.85
C THR A 19 -8.02 -6.37 20.90
N PRO A 20 -7.37 -5.25 21.22
CA PRO A 20 -7.88 -4.34 22.24
C PRO A 20 -9.25 -3.83 21.81
N LYS A 21 -10.24 -3.96 22.67
CA LYS A 21 -11.60 -3.50 22.41
C LYS A 21 -11.61 -1.99 22.17
N THR A 22 -12.17 -1.58 21.04
CA THR A 22 -12.45 -0.15 20.79
C THR A 22 -13.43 0.31 21.85
N HIS A 23 -13.17 1.44 22.50
CA HIS A 23 -13.99 1.90 23.62
C HIS A 23 -15.45 2.09 23.17
N GLU A 24 -16.42 1.47 23.85
CA GLU A 24 -17.87 1.66 23.58
C GLU A 24 -18.28 3.13 23.55
N SER A 25 -17.57 3.98 24.30
CA SER A 25 -17.78 5.43 24.31
C SER A 25 -17.63 6.09 22.92
N LEU A 26 -16.87 5.50 21.98
CA LEU A 26 -16.79 6.02 20.62
C LEU A 26 -18.13 5.95 19.91
N TYR A 27 -18.81 4.81 20.01
CA TYR A 27 -20.04 4.57 19.26
C TYR A 27 -21.25 5.33 19.82
N THR A 28 -21.19 5.78 21.07
CA THR A 28 -22.24 6.59 21.70
C THR A 28 -22.03 8.10 21.50
N ALA A 29 -20.86 8.51 20.98
CA ALA A 29 -20.51 9.93 20.88
C ALA A 29 -21.33 10.71 19.83
N ARG A 30 -21.86 10.04 18.81
CA ARG A 30 -22.69 10.64 17.74
C ARG A 30 -23.76 9.67 17.27
N PRO A 31 -24.96 10.16 16.86
CA PRO A 31 -26.02 9.30 16.35
C PRO A 31 -25.59 8.43 15.16
N TRP A 32 -24.81 8.97 14.23
CA TRP A 32 -24.32 8.22 13.09
C TRP A 32 -23.35 7.10 13.49
N LEU A 33 -22.52 7.31 14.52
CA LEU A 33 -21.62 6.29 15.04
C LEU A 33 -22.39 5.13 15.66
N ALA A 34 -23.44 5.45 16.44
CA ALA A 34 -24.31 4.43 17.01
C ALA A 34 -25.05 3.63 15.94
N TRP A 35 -25.54 4.32 14.92
CA TRP A 35 -26.23 3.68 13.79
C TRP A 35 -25.29 2.77 13.00
N VAL A 36 -24.09 3.25 12.65
CA VAL A 36 -23.07 2.47 11.91
C VAL A 36 -22.64 1.26 12.74
N HIS A 37 -22.48 1.42 14.05
CA HIS A 37 -22.13 0.32 14.95
C HIS A 37 -23.20 -0.78 14.93
N GLN A 38 -24.47 -0.41 15.14
CA GLN A 38 -25.59 -1.37 15.11
C GLN A 38 -25.72 -2.05 13.75
N TYR A 39 -25.59 -1.29 12.66
CA TYR A 39 -25.67 -1.82 11.30
C TYR A 39 -24.54 -2.79 10.96
N ALA A 40 -23.31 -2.46 11.39
CA ALA A 40 -22.17 -3.35 11.23
C ALA A 40 -22.38 -4.68 11.99
N LYS A 41 -22.78 -4.63 13.26
CA LYS A 41 -23.10 -5.83 14.06
C LYS A 41 -24.19 -6.67 13.40
N HIS A 42 -25.26 -6.04 12.91
CA HIS A 42 -26.32 -6.74 12.18
C HIS A 42 -25.79 -7.53 10.98
N LEU A 43 -24.81 -6.96 10.25
CA LEU A 43 -24.23 -7.56 9.06
C LEU A 43 -23.00 -8.45 9.36
N GLN A 44 -22.65 -8.67 10.64
CA GLN A 44 -21.45 -9.40 11.07
C GLN A 44 -20.15 -8.77 10.52
N LEU A 45 -20.11 -7.43 10.47
CA LEU A 45 -18.93 -6.65 10.08
C LEU A 45 -18.30 -6.01 11.31
N ASN A 46 -16.99 -5.75 11.24
CA ASN A 46 -16.32 -4.97 12.27
C ASN A 46 -16.83 -3.52 12.26
N PRO A 47 -17.41 -3.02 13.36
CA PRO A 47 -17.98 -1.67 13.42
C PRO A 47 -16.95 -0.58 13.16
N PHE A 48 -15.71 -0.73 13.63
CA PHE A 48 -14.65 0.26 13.41
C PHE A 48 -14.24 0.31 11.94
N ALA A 49 -14.17 -0.84 11.26
CA ALA A 49 -13.87 -0.88 9.83
C ALA A 49 -14.95 -0.17 9.00
N LEU A 50 -16.23 -0.39 9.35
CA LEU A 50 -17.32 0.30 8.66
C LEU A 50 -17.30 1.82 8.94
N VAL A 51 -17.00 2.26 10.16
CA VAL A 51 -16.80 3.69 10.49
C VAL A 51 -15.71 4.31 9.63
N VAL A 52 -14.55 3.65 9.49
CA VAL A 52 -13.44 4.14 8.67
C VAL A 52 -13.83 4.22 7.19
N ALA A 53 -14.49 3.20 6.65
CA ALA A 53 -14.96 3.19 5.27
C ALA A 53 -16.00 4.30 4.99
N VAL A 54 -16.90 4.57 5.93
CA VAL A 54 -17.85 5.68 5.87
C VAL A 54 -17.12 7.03 5.87
N ILE A 55 -16.15 7.23 6.76
CA ILE A 55 -15.35 8.48 6.81
C ILE A 55 -14.68 8.78 5.47
N VAL A 56 -14.10 7.78 4.81
CA VAL A 56 -13.48 7.96 3.48
C VAL A 56 -14.48 8.46 2.45
N ARG A 57 -15.67 7.88 2.45
CA ARG A 57 -16.75 8.25 1.50
C ARG A 57 -17.35 9.62 1.81
N GLU A 58 -17.57 9.92 3.07
CA GLU A 58 -18.05 11.24 3.50
C GLU A 58 -17.03 12.35 3.23
N ALA A 59 -15.73 12.09 3.31
CA ALA A 59 -14.71 13.03 2.93
C ALA A 59 -14.86 13.51 1.48
N MET A 60 -15.34 12.64 0.58
CA MET A 60 -15.61 12.98 -0.83
C MET A 60 -16.73 14.01 -1.00
N ARG A 61 -17.64 14.12 -0.02
CA ARG A 61 -18.78 15.05 -0.06
C ARG A 61 -18.39 16.46 0.34
N ILE A 62 -17.22 16.66 0.96
CA ILE A 62 -16.72 17.97 1.35
C ILE A 62 -16.22 18.71 0.11
N PRO A 63 -16.67 19.96 -0.15
CA PRO A 63 -16.23 20.75 -1.29
C PRO A 63 -14.71 20.90 -1.36
N VAL A 64 -14.17 20.91 -2.56
CA VAL A 64 -12.71 20.97 -2.80
C VAL A 64 -12.07 22.25 -2.25
N ASN A 65 -12.81 23.35 -2.22
CA ASN A 65 -12.39 24.65 -1.74
C ASN A 65 -12.44 24.83 -0.21
N LEU A 66 -12.95 23.83 0.54
CA LEU A 66 -12.89 23.81 2.01
C LEU A 66 -11.59 23.18 2.48
N LEU A 67 -10.80 23.92 3.25
CA LEU A 67 -9.46 23.57 3.65
C LEU A 67 -9.31 23.48 5.17
N ILE A 68 -8.38 22.65 5.59
CA ILE A 68 -7.87 22.63 6.96
C ILE A 68 -6.90 23.81 7.11
N PRO A 69 -7.08 24.67 8.12
CA PRO A 69 -6.17 25.79 8.36
C PRO A 69 -4.80 25.29 8.82
N PRO A 70 -3.76 26.14 8.75
CA PRO A 70 -2.48 25.82 9.32
C PRO A 70 -2.58 25.79 10.85
N LEU A 71 -2.72 24.59 11.42
CA LEU A 71 -2.83 24.32 12.87
C LEU A 71 -1.50 24.48 13.61
N GLY A 72 -0.58 25.34 13.15
CA GLY A 72 0.77 25.44 13.69
C GLY A 72 1.73 24.34 13.21
N ILE A 73 1.27 23.46 12.34
CA ILE A 73 2.05 22.39 11.73
C ILE A 73 2.72 22.92 10.45
N GLY A 74 3.74 23.73 10.63
CA GLY A 74 4.46 24.37 9.52
C GLY A 74 3.95 25.77 9.20
N LYS A 75 4.83 26.63 8.70
CA LYS A 75 4.50 27.99 8.33
C LYS A 75 3.57 28.02 7.11
N GLY A 76 2.33 28.40 7.33
CA GLY A 76 1.43 28.87 6.28
C GLY A 76 0.80 27.79 5.38
N ASN A 77 0.89 26.50 5.71
CA ASN A 77 0.39 25.45 4.85
C ASN A 77 -0.98 24.96 5.34
N GLN A 78 -2.03 25.35 4.62
CA GLN A 78 -3.33 24.70 4.68
C GLN A 78 -3.27 23.31 4.01
N ALA A 79 -4.27 22.48 4.27
CA ALA A 79 -4.40 21.17 3.63
C ALA A 79 -5.81 20.95 3.07
N GLY A 80 -5.92 20.20 1.99
CA GLY A 80 -7.20 19.68 1.52
C GLY A 80 -7.71 18.57 2.47
N VAL A 81 -9.00 18.32 2.51
CA VAL A 81 -9.59 17.23 3.34
C VAL A 81 -9.57 15.92 2.55
N ASN A 82 -8.39 15.38 2.28
CA ASN A 82 -8.21 14.10 1.59
C ASN A 82 -7.99 12.98 2.61
N VAL A 83 -8.70 11.87 2.50
CA VAL A 83 -8.63 10.76 3.47
C VAL A 83 -8.26 9.47 2.76
N TYR A 84 -7.25 8.79 3.30
CA TYR A 84 -6.83 7.46 2.87
C TYR A 84 -7.14 6.44 3.95
N ALA A 85 -7.63 5.28 3.59
CA ALA A 85 -7.87 4.18 4.51
C ALA A 85 -7.31 2.85 3.98
N ALA A 86 -6.92 1.98 4.92
CA ALA A 86 -6.53 0.61 4.69
C ALA A 86 -7.42 -0.31 5.53
N LEU A 87 -8.22 -1.12 4.85
CA LEU A 87 -9.00 -2.19 5.45
C LEU A 87 -8.14 -3.46 5.45
N VAL A 88 -7.78 -3.94 6.64
CA VAL A 88 -6.82 -5.02 6.80
C VAL A 88 -7.47 -6.32 7.26
N GLY A 89 -6.96 -7.43 6.76
CA GLY A 89 -7.43 -8.77 7.10
C GLY A 89 -6.97 -9.79 6.05
N GLU A 90 -7.07 -11.06 6.39
CA GLU A 90 -6.73 -12.17 5.50
C GLU A 90 -7.66 -12.26 4.29
N SER A 91 -7.32 -13.12 3.33
CA SER A 91 -8.20 -13.40 2.19
C SER A 91 -9.54 -13.94 2.66
N GLY A 92 -10.64 -13.44 2.09
CA GLY A 92 -11.99 -13.86 2.48
C GLY A 92 -12.53 -13.27 3.78
N SER A 93 -11.80 -12.36 4.45
CA SER A 93 -12.19 -11.78 5.75
C SER A 93 -13.31 -10.72 5.69
N GLY A 94 -13.86 -10.40 4.52
CA GLY A 94 -14.97 -9.45 4.39
C GLY A 94 -14.56 -8.00 4.06
N LYS A 95 -13.31 -7.73 3.66
CA LYS A 95 -12.84 -6.39 3.27
C LYS A 95 -13.73 -5.73 2.21
N ASP A 96 -14.00 -6.45 1.12
CA ASP A 96 -14.86 -5.97 0.04
C ASP A 96 -16.30 -5.73 0.50
N MET A 97 -16.81 -6.58 1.39
CA MET A 97 -18.14 -6.41 1.95
C MET A 97 -18.23 -5.14 2.78
N THR A 98 -17.22 -4.83 3.59
CA THR A 98 -17.15 -3.59 4.36
C THR A 98 -17.16 -2.35 3.45
N ASP A 99 -16.33 -2.33 2.40
CA ASP A 99 -16.27 -1.19 1.47
C ASP A 99 -17.58 -1.03 0.68
N ARG A 100 -18.17 -2.13 0.20
CA ARG A 100 -19.48 -2.10 -0.50
C ARG A 100 -20.62 -1.70 0.43
N THR A 101 -20.60 -2.13 1.68
CA THR A 101 -21.60 -1.71 2.67
C THR A 101 -21.51 -0.21 2.92
N ALA A 102 -20.30 0.35 3.09
CA ALA A 102 -20.13 1.79 3.17
C ALA A 102 -20.65 2.52 1.91
N ALA A 103 -20.42 1.94 0.72
CA ALA A 103 -20.96 2.48 -0.54
C ALA A 103 -22.50 2.48 -0.60
N SER A 104 -23.13 1.49 0.02
CA SER A 104 -24.61 1.39 0.00
C SER A 104 -25.30 2.34 0.97
N ILE A 105 -24.62 2.77 2.04
CA ILE A 105 -25.18 3.63 3.08
C ILE A 105 -24.82 5.11 2.92
N VAL A 106 -23.69 5.42 2.30
CA VAL A 106 -23.30 6.81 2.00
C VAL A 106 -23.77 7.15 0.60
N PRO A 107 -24.60 8.21 0.42
CA PRO A 107 -25.13 8.58 -0.88
C PRO A 107 -24.03 8.79 -1.93
N ASP A 108 -24.25 8.31 -3.14
CA ASP A 108 -23.32 8.46 -4.24
C ASP A 108 -23.02 9.94 -4.52
N ILE A 109 -21.76 10.20 -4.79
CA ILE A 109 -21.29 11.50 -5.21
C ILE A 109 -21.08 11.43 -6.72
N LEU A 110 -21.84 12.21 -7.46
CA LEU A 110 -21.72 12.32 -8.89
C LEU A 110 -20.25 12.55 -9.29
N GLY A 111 -19.71 11.70 -10.15
CA GLY A 111 -18.38 11.81 -10.71
C GLY A 111 -17.24 11.15 -9.90
N ALA A 112 -17.52 10.55 -8.75
CA ALA A 112 -16.51 9.76 -8.04
C ALA A 112 -16.29 8.42 -8.77
N GLY A 113 -15.43 8.42 -9.79
CA GLY A 113 -15.03 7.19 -10.47
C GLY A 113 -14.14 6.32 -9.58
N VAL A 114 -14.38 5.00 -9.59
CA VAL A 114 -13.51 4.01 -8.96
C VAL A 114 -12.48 3.58 -9.98
N HIS A 115 -11.27 4.10 -9.90
CA HIS A 115 -10.19 3.72 -10.81
C HIS A 115 -8.90 3.47 -10.03
N ILE A 116 -8.16 2.45 -10.45
CA ILE A 116 -6.82 2.20 -9.93
C ILE A 116 -5.84 2.82 -10.95
N PRO A 117 -5.21 3.95 -10.65
CA PRO A 117 -4.23 4.52 -11.54
C PRO A 117 -2.96 3.68 -11.51
N VAL A 118 -2.44 3.40 -12.68
CA VAL A 118 -1.19 2.63 -12.85
C VAL A 118 0.04 3.53 -12.70
N SER A 119 -0.12 4.86 -12.76
CA SER A 119 0.98 5.84 -12.72
C SER A 119 0.53 7.18 -12.12
N GLY A 120 1.48 8.03 -11.73
CA GLY A 120 1.20 9.39 -11.29
C GLY A 120 0.54 10.27 -12.37
N GLU A 121 0.81 10.01 -13.64
CA GLU A 121 0.16 10.69 -14.78
C GLU A 121 -1.31 10.26 -14.92
N GLY A 122 -1.59 8.96 -14.71
CA GLY A 122 -2.95 8.43 -14.69
C GLY A 122 -3.81 9.08 -13.60
N LEU A 123 -3.20 9.45 -12.46
CA LEU A 123 -3.89 10.21 -11.40
C LEU A 123 -4.33 11.59 -11.89
N ALA A 124 -3.51 12.32 -12.66
CA ALA A 124 -3.88 13.63 -13.18
C ALA A 124 -5.03 13.54 -14.21
N ALA A 125 -5.02 12.50 -15.03
CA ALA A 125 -6.07 12.25 -16.02
C ALA A 125 -7.46 11.94 -15.42
N MET A 126 -7.53 11.62 -14.13
CA MET A 126 -8.81 11.46 -13.42
C MET A 126 -9.52 12.80 -13.17
N PHE A 127 -8.79 13.88 -13.08
CA PHE A 127 -9.30 15.21 -12.70
C PHE A 127 -9.41 16.16 -13.87
N ALA A 128 -8.55 16.03 -14.88
CA ALA A 128 -8.45 16.97 -15.98
C ALA A 128 -8.33 16.26 -17.35
N ALA A 129 -8.80 16.95 -18.36
CA ALA A 129 -8.53 16.61 -19.75
C ALA A 129 -8.17 17.87 -20.54
N ARG A 130 -7.49 17.68 -21.68
CA ARG A 130 -7.31 18.73 -22.67
C ARG A 130 -8.39 18.61 -23.72
N ILE A 131 -9.20 19.67 -23.86
CA ILE A 131 -10.27 19.74 -24.83
C ILE A 131 -9.79 20.64 -25.98
N PRO A 132 -9.82 20.15 -27.26
CA PRO A 132 -9.46 20.96 -28.40
C PRO A 132 -10.47 22.09 -28.58
N GLU A 133 -9.96 23.28 -28.87
CA GLU A 133 -10.76 24.42 -29.26
C GLU A 133 -11.24 24.22 -30.71
N LEU A 134 -12.53 24.48 -30.92
CA LEU A 134 -13.13 24.40 -32.24
C LEU A 134 -13.39 25.82 -32.78
N ASP A 135 -13.19 26.00 -34.09
CA ASP A 135 -13.60 27.23 -34.79
C ASP A 135 -15.12 27.28 -35.02
N GLU A 136 -15.61 28.35 -35.64
CA GLU A 136 -17.03 28.54 -35.95
C GLU A 136 -17.60 27.44 -36.87
N ASP A 137 -16.76 26.78 -37.65
CA ASP A 137 -17.12 25.66 -38.52
C ASP A 137 -17.03 24.29 -37.83
N GLY A 138 -16.68 24.25 -36.53
CA GLY A 138 -16.52 23.00 -35.76
C GLY A 138 -15.21 22.27 -36.04
N ARG A 139 -14.23 22.89 -36.68
CA ARG A 139 -12.90 22.32 -36.92
C ARG A 139 -11.95 22.63 -35.79
N LYS A 140 -11.01 21.71 -35.52
CA LYS A 140 -9.99 21.93 -34.48
C LYS A 140 -9.05 23.09 -34.89
N THR A 141 -8.91 24.07 -33.99
CA THR A 141 -8.00 25.22 -34.20
C THR A 141 -6.52 24.86 -34.01
N GLY A 142 -6.21 23.68 -33.48
CA GLY A 142 -4.85 23.29 -33.04
C GLY A 142 -4.52 23.75 -31.64
N ILE A 143 -5.40 24.50 -31.01
CA ILE A 143 -5.27 24.91 -29.56
C ILE A 143 -6.06 23.94 -28.72
N SER A 144 -5.53 23.54 -27.59
CA SER A 144 -6.24 22.75 -26.57
C SER A 144 -6.19 23.44 -25.21
N ARG A 145 -7.31 23.44 -24.50
CA ARG A 145 -7.43 24.01 -23.15
C ARG A 145 -7.58 22.91 -22.14
N GLN A 146 -6.89 23.04 -21.02
CA GLN A 146 -7.09 22.14 -19.90
C GLN A 146 -8.38 22.52 -19.17
N THR A 147 -9.20 21.51 -18.87
CA THR A 147 -10.42 21.71 -18.10
C THR A 147 -10.57 20.64 -17.03
N CYS A 148 -11.32 20.95 -15.98
CA CYS A 148 -11.73 19.99 -14.97
C CYS A 148 -12.80 19.06 -15.57
N ILE A 149 -12.56 17.76 -15.51
CA ILE A 149 -13.56 16.75 -15.90
C ILE A 149 -14.26 16.15 -14.67
N ASN A 150 -13.54 16.10 -13.55
CA ASN A 150 -14.07 15.62 -12.30
C ASN A 150 -13.21 16.16 -11.14
N PRO A 151 -13.78 16.97 -10.23
CA PRO A 151 -12.99 17.51 -9.11
C PRO A 151 -12.79 16.52 -7.97
N ARG A 152 -13.41 15.33 -8.01
CA ARG A 152 -13.42 14.36 -6.93
C ARG A 152 -13.17 12.95 -7.44
N ALA A 153 -12.25 12.21 -6.79
CA ALA A 153 -11.96 10.84 -7.12
C ALA A 153 -11.82 9.99 -5.85
N LEU A 154 -12.48 8.84 -5.84
CA LEU A 154 -12.29 7.79 -4.86
C LEU A 154 -11.54 6.64 -5.52
N LEU A 155 -10.34 6.35 -5.03
CA LEU A 155 -9.60 5.17 -5.42
C LEU A 155 -10.01 4.01 -4.51
N SER A 156 -10.66 3.00 -5.05
CA SER A 156 -10.93 1.74 -4.33
C SER A 156 -10.03 0.65 -4.90
N VAL A 157 -9.06 0.24 -4.09
CA VAL A 157 -8.07 -0.78 -4.44
C VAL A 157 -8.45 -2.08 -3.76
N SER A 158 -9.01 -3.01 -4.51
CA SER A 158 -9.51 -4.29 -3.98
C SER A 158 -8.39 -5.19 -3.44
N GLU A 159 -7.15 -4.99 -3.91
CA GLU A 159 -5.97 -5.72 -3.41
C GLU A 159 -4.74 -4.82 -3.41
N ILE A 160 -4.04 -4.78 -2.27
CA ILE A 160 -2.80 -4.00 -2.11
C ILE A 160 -1.71 -4.39 -3.11
N SER A 161 -1.69 -5.63 -3.59
CA SER A 161 -0.76 -6.12 -4.61
C SER A 161 -0.79 -5.31 -5.90
N GLN A 162 -1.95 -4.75 -6.28
CA GLN A 162 -2.09 -3.88 -7.45
C GLN A 162 -1.33 -2.56 -7.25
N LEU A 163 -1.43 -1.97 -6.06
CA LEU A 163 -0.70 -0.75 -5.71
C LEU A 163 0.81 -1.04 -5.61
N SER A 164 1.17 -2.17 -5.00
CA SER A 164 2.56 -2.63 -4.90
C SER A 164 3.18 -2.85 -6.28
N GLY A 165 2.45 -3.50 -7.20
CA GLY A 165 2.89 -3.72 -8.58
C GLY A 165 3.11 -2.40 -9.33
N ALA A 166 2.16 -1.48 -9.26
CA ALA A 166 2.27 -0.17 -9.89
C ALA A 166 3.42 0.67 -9.31
N ALA A 167 3.68 0.58 -8.00
CA ALA A 167 4.78 1.28 -7.34
C ALA A 167 6.16 0.72 -7.70
N LYS A 168 6.28 -0.57 -7.98
CA LYS A 168 7.55 -1.26 -8.34
C LYS A 168 8.04 -0.98 -9.76
N ILE A 169 7.23 -0.36 -10.62
CA ILE A 169 7.68 0.08 -11.95
C ILE A 169 8.78 1.13 -11.75
N SER A 170 9.94 0.93 -12.35
CA SER A 170 11.16 1.72 -12.12
C SER A 170 11.01 3.23 -12.35
N SER A 171 10.09 3.64 -13.21
CA SER A 171 9.76 5.05 -13.49
C SER A 171 8.53 5.55 -12.74
N SER A 172 7.97 4.77 -11.81
CA SER A 172 6.72 5.13 -11.15
C SER A 172 6.90 6.29 -10.18
N THR A 173 6.12 7.35 -10.38
CA THR A 173 6.00 8.48 -9.46
C THR A 173 4.75 8.33 -8.56
N LEU A 174 4.04 7.20 -8.63
CA LEU A 174 2.73 7.01 -8.03
C LEU A 174 2.70 7.36 -6.53
N ILE A 175 3.57 6.74 -5.74
CA ILE A 175 3.61 6.96 -4.29
C ILE A 175 3.99 8.42 -3.97
N ALA A 176 4.96 9.00 -4.67
CA ALA A 176 5.34 10.39 -4.47
C ALA A 176 4.18 11.34 -4.77
N THR A 177 3.45 11.08 -5.85
CA THR A 177 2.25 11.84 -6.23
C THR A 177 1.16 11.70 -5.17
N MET A 178 0.88 10.49 -4.67
CA MET A 178 -0.11 10.26 -3.61
C MET A 178 0.26 10.97 -2.29
N LEU A 179 1.55 11.03 -1.94
CA LEU A 179 2.02 11.80 -0.77
C LEU A 179 1.74 13.30 -0.91
N THR A 180 1.91 13.84 -2.11
CA THR A 180 1.61 15.24 -2.45
C THR A 180 0.11 15.50 -2.43
N GLN A 181 -0.66 14.60 -3.01
CA GLN A 181 -2.12 14.68 -3.11
C GLN A 181 -2.81 14.64 -1.75
N PHE A 182 -2.25 13.90 -0.77
CA PHE A 182 -2.80 13.87 0.59
C PHE A 182 -2.92 15.27 1.21
N MET A 183 -1.99 16.17 0.87
CA MET A 183 -2.01 17.57 1.31
C MET A 183 -2.92 18.46 0.47
N GLY A 184 -3.35 18.00 -0.69
CA GLY A 184 -4.09 18.80 -1.65
C GLY A 184 -3.22 19.70 -2.53
N TYR A 185 -1.89 19.44 -2.58
CA TYR A 185 -0.97 20.26 -3.36
C TYR A 185 -1.03 19.97 -4.85
N GLN A 186 -0.59 20.93 -5.65
CA GLN A 186 -0.47 20.81 -7.09
C GLN A 186 0.32 19.56 -7.47
N PHE A 187 -0.16 18.84 -8.49
CA PHE A 187 0.52 17.71 -9.06
C PHE A 187 0.24 17.62 -10.57
N GLY A 188 0.85 16.63 -11.22
CA GLY A 188 0.88 16.52 -12.66
C GLY A 188 2.25 16.91 -13.18
N GLY A 189 2.54 16.64 -14.41
CA GLY A 189 3.90 16.70 -14.90
C GLY A 189 4.07 17.49 -16.19
N TYR A 190 5.28 17.98 -16.36
CA TYR A 190 5.79 18.45 -17.61
C TYR A 190 6.16 17.26 -18.49
N ASN A 191 5.20 16.75 -19.29
CA ASN A 191 5.49 15.76 -20.30
C ASN A 191 6.20 16.39 -21.50
N LYS A 192 6.97 15.56 -22.26
CA LYS A 192 7.64 16.02 -23.49
C LYS A 192 6.68 16.60 -24.50
N SER A 193 5.44 16.11 -24.55
CA SER A 193 4.36 16.64 -25.38
C SER A 193 3.52 17.62 -24.59
N VAL A 194 3.40 18.84 -25.08
CA VAL A 194 2.54 19.89 -24.49
C VAL A 194 1.07 19.44 -24.46
N ASP A 195 0.65 18.65 -25.45
CA ASP A 195 -0.73 18.20 -25.60
C ASP A 195 -1.15 17.18 -24.53
N ASN A 196 -0.18 16.48 -23.91
CA ASN A 196 -0.44 15.49 -22.87
C ASN A 196 -0.17 16.02 -21.45
N ARG A 197 0.17 17.32 -21.36
CA ARG A 197 0.51 17.92 -20.07
C ARG A 197 -0.75 18.29 -19.30
N LEU A 198 -0.92 17.67 -18.12
CA LEU A 198 -1.98 18.01 -17.19
C LEU A 198 -1.36 18.54 -15.89
N GLU A 199 -1.78 19.72 -15.46
CA GLU A 199 -1.41 20.34 -14.19
C GLU A 199 -2.66 20.50 -13.33
N ILE A 200 -2.74 19.74 -12.25
CA ILE A 200 -3.87 19.82 -11.34
C ILE A 200 -3.56 20.87 -10.29
N PRO A 201 -4.36 21.93 -10.18
CA PRO A 201 -4.08 23.04 -9.28
C PRO A 201 -4.17 22.64 -7.80
N ASP A 202 -3.40 23.34 -6.94
CA ASP A 202 -3.52 23.21 -5.48
C ASP A 202 -4.99 23.32 -5.07
N TYR A 203 -5.43 22.44 -4.18
CA TYR A 203 -6.78 22.48 -3.60
C TYR A 203 -7.94 22.56 -4.62
N GLY A 204 -7.69 22.22 -5.88
CA GLY A 204 -8.70 22.13 -6.92
C GLY A 204 -9.40 20.77 -6.99
N TYR A 205 -9.02 19.85 -6.15
CA TYR A 205 -9.48 18.46 -6.19
C TYR A 205 -9.69 17.85 -4.81
N ARG A 206 -10.46 16.75 -4.76
CA ARG A 206 -10.60 15.87 -3.62
C ARG A 206 -10.19 14.46 -4.04
N LEU A 207 -9.20 13.87 -3.35
CA LEU A 207 -8.79 12.49 -3.57
C LEU A 207 -8.92 11.71 -2.28
N CYS A 208 -9.75 10.69 -2.28
CA CYS A 208 -9.82 9.71 -1.20
C CYS A 208 -9.41 8.34 -1.71
N LEU A 209 -8.92 7.50 -0.79
CA LEU A 209 -8.42 6.17 -1.11
C LEU A 209 -8.92 5.17 -0.09
N SER A 210 -9.50 4.07 -0.56
CA SER A 210 -9.75 2.86 0.21
C SER A 210 -8.93 1.73 -0.38
N VAL A 211 -8.10 1.07 0.43
CA VAL A 211 -7.30 -0.06 -0.01
C VAL A 211 -7.54 -1.28 0.88
N ASN A 212 -7.80 -2.43 0.25
CA ASN A 212 -7.87 -3.70 0.93
C ASN A 212 -6.47 -4.30 1.01
N ALA A 213 -5.98 -4.52 2.23
CA ALA A 213 -4.62 -4.95 2.48
C ALA A 213 -4.57 -6.28 3.25
N GLN A 214 -3.67 -7.16 2.81
CA GLN A 214 -3.30 -8.39 3.51
C GLN A 214 -1.86 -8.22 3.99
N PRO A 215 -1.45 -8.85 5.10
CA PRO A 215 -0.05 -8.81 5.55
C PRO A 215 0.91 -9.31 4.46
N ASP A 216 0.52 -10.39 3.79
CA ASP A 216 1.21 -10.88 2.60
C ASP A 216 0.90 -9.98 1.39
N GLY A 217 1.91 -9.33 0.82
CA GLY A 217 1.75 -8.36 -0.28
C GLY A 217 1.78 -6.89 0.14
N ALA A 218 1.95 -6.59 1.43
CA ALA A 218 2.01 -5.23 1.98
C ALA A 218 3.36 -4.52 1.78
N ASP A 219 4.24 -5.03 0.92
CA ASP A 219 5.60 -4.51 0.68
C ASP A 219 5.62 -2.99 0.51
N VAL A 220 4.67 -2.43 -0.24
CA VAL A 220 4.60 -0.98 -0.52
C VAL A 220 4.48 -0.14 0.76
N PHE A 221 3.79 -0.63 1.78
CA PHE A 221 3.69 0.08 3.04
C PHE A 221 4.99 0.02 3.84
N VAL A 222 5.63 -1.14 3.89
CA VAL A 222 6.89 -1.35 4.61
C VAL A 222 8.02 -0.58 3.91
N GLU A 223 8.15 -0.68 2.59
CA GLU A 223 9.17 0.00 1.80
C GLU A 223 9.08 1.53 1.88
N HIS A 224 7.86 2.06 2.03
CA HIS A 224 7.62 3.51 2.06
C HIS A 224 7.27 4.04 3.45
N GLU A 225 7.50 3.26 4.50
CA GLU A 225 7.30 3.70 5.89
C GLU A 225 8.17 4.90 6.23
N GLY A 226 9.44 4.89 5.80
CA GLY A 226 10.37 6.00 6.00
C GLY A 226 9.95 7.31 5.34
N LYS A 227 9.10 7.25 4.31
CA LYS A 227 8.52 8.43 3.62
C LYS A 227 7.19 8.88 4.24
N GLY A 228 6.70 8.18 5.25
CA GLY A 228 5.44 8.48 5.92
C GLY A 228 4.19 8.08 5.12
N PHE A 229 4.31 7.12 4.19
CA PHE A 229 3.17 6.68 3.38
C PHE A 229 2.11 5.97 4.25
N PRO A 230 2.42 4.90 5.04
CA PRO A 230 1.42 4.25 5.87
C PRO A 230 0.86 5.14 6.99
N GLN A 231 1.58 6.17 7.41
CA GLN A 231 1.13 7.11 8.44
C GLN A 231 0.01 8.06 7.96
N ARG A 232 -0.28 8.11 6.67
CA ARG A 232 -1.36 8.91 6.07
C ARG A 232 -2.68 8.17 5.96
N PHE A 233 -2.71 6.89 6.35
CA PHE A 233 -3.90 6.06 6.26
C PHE A 233 -4.60 5.92 7.61
N LEU A 234 -5.91 5.88 7.56
CA LEU A 234 -6.72 5.28 8.60
C LEU A 234 -6.70 3.76 8.41
N TRP A 235 -6.32 3.04 9.43
CA TRP A 235 -6.21 1.58 9.43
C TRP A 235 -7.37 0.97 10.20
N ALA A 236 -8.02 -0.03 9.64
CA ALA A 236 -9.10 -0.73 10.30
C ALA A 236 -9.01 -2.23 10.01
N ASP A 237 -9.07 -3.04 11.07
CA ASP A 237 -9.18 -4.49 10.97
C ASP A 237 -10.63 -4.86 10.64
N VAL A 238 -10.83 -5.71 9.65
CA VAL A 238 -12.18 -6.12 9.25
C VAL A 238 -12.71 -7.32 10.07
N LEU A 239 -11.85 -8.00 10.81
CA LEU A 239 -12.29 -9.04 11.74
C LEU A 239 -12.86 -8.40 13.00
N ASP A 240 -14.02 -8.89 13.44
CA ASP A 240 -14.64 -8.52 14.71
C ASP A 240 -14.64 -9.71 15.66
N PRO A 241 -13.68 -9.78 16.61
CA PRO A 241 -13.65 -10.86 17.60
C PRO A 241 -14.87 -10.85 18.55
N ASP A 242 -15.57 -9.73 18.64
CA ASP A 242 -16.76 -9.55 19.46
C ASP A 242 -18.07 -9.66 18.63
N CYS A 243 -18.02 -10.29 17.45
CA CYS A 243 -19.20 -10.50 16.61
C CYS A 243 -20.24 -11.40 17.31
N ASP A 244 -21.51 -11.24 16.95
CA ASP A 244 -22.59 -12.06 17.51
C ASP A 244 -22.40 -13.53 17.11
N THR A 245 -22.45 -14.40 18.10
CA THR A 245 -22.28 -15.86 17.89
C THR A 245 -23.60 -16.63 17.94
N ASP A 246 -24.67 -15.99 18.41
CA ASP A 246 -26.01 -16.57 18.48
C ASP A 246 -26.93 -15.98 17.40
N TYR A 247 -27.33 -16.81 16.47
CA TYR A 247 -28.18 -16.39 15.35
C TYR A 247 -29.55 -15.87 15.80
N GLU A 248 -30.14 -16.47 16.82
CA GLU A 248 -31.47 -16.11 17.32
C GLU A 248 -31.47 -14.77 18.09
N HIS A 249 -30.34 -14.45 18.73
CA HIS A 249 -30.16 -13.23 19.54
C HIS A 249 -29.22 -12.22 18.90
N ARG A 250 -28.99 -12.35 17.57
CA ARG A 250 -28.12 -11.41 16.86
C ARG A 250 -28.64 -9.98 16.90
N THR A 251 -27.77 -9.01 16.81
CA THR A 251 -28.08 -7.60 16.75
C THR A 251 -29.09 -7.31 15.63
N PRO A 252 -30.23 -6.71 15.90
CA PRO A 252 -31.21 -6.37 14.88
C PRO A 252 -30.73 -5.22 14.00
N ALA A 253 -31.22 -5.14 12.76
CA ALA A 253 -30.99 -3.97 11.92
C ALA A 253 -31.49 -2.70 12.60
N PRO A 254 -30.87 -1.54 12.34
CA PRO A 254 -31.45 -0.25 12.73
C PRO A 254 -32.84 -0.12 12.12
N THR A 255 -33.81 0.36 12.92
CA THR A 255 -35.22 0.48 12.50
C THR A 255 -35.42 1.59 11.48
N GLU A 256 -34.64 2.65 11.59
CA GLU A 256 -34.73 3.82 10.70
C GLU A 256 -33.45 3.97 9.89
N PRO A 257 -33.53 4.32 8.59
CA PRO A 257 -32.35 4.65 7.79
C PRO A 257 -31.69 5.90 8.37
N PHE A 258 -30.38 5.92 8.38
CA PHE A 258 -29.66 7.12 8.77
C PHE A 258 -29.76 8.16 7.64
N THR A 259 -30.15 9.38 8.02
CA THR A 259 -30.19 10.49 7.06
C THR A 259 -28.88 11.25 7.07
N TRP A 260 -28.14 11.17 5.98
CA TRP A 260 -26.90 11.89 5.76
C TRP A 260 -27.23 13.32 5.32
N HIS A 261 -26.94 14.30 6.17
CA HIS A 261 -27.49 15.67 6.00
C HIS A 261 -26.60 16.64 5.24
N VAL A 262 -25.46 16.21 4.71
CA VAL A 262 -24.48 17.20 4.27
C VAL A 262 -24.51 17.42 2.77
N ASP A 263 -25.21 18.45 2.36
CA ASP A 263 -25.04 19.09 1.05
C ASP A 263 -24.36 20.44 1.23
N TYR A 264 -23.03 20.42 1.18
CA TYR A 264 -22.28 21.66 1.04
C TYR A 264 -22.50 22.24 -0.36
N PRO A 265 -22.62 23.57 -0.50
CA PRO A 265 -22.61 24.20 -1.82
C PRO A 265 -21.25 23.94 -2.49
N HIS A 266 -21.27 23.15 -3.55
CA HIS A 266 -20.08 22.89 -4.33
C HIS A 266 -19.77 24.05 -5.28
N PRO A 267 -18.49 24.29 -5.61
CA PRO A 267 -18.12 25.24 -6.65
C PRO A 267 -18.81 24.90 -7.97
N LYS A 268 -19.23 25.93 -8.70
CA LYS A 268 -19.84 25.72 -10.03
C LYS A 268 -18.82 25.12 -10.99
N GLU A 269 -19.29 24.22 -11.87
CA GLU A 269 -18.44 23.54 -12.86
C GLU A 269 -17.61 24.51 -13.70
N LYS A 270 -18.23 25.61 -14.14
CA LYS A 270 -17.52 26.66 -14.90
C LYS A 270 -16.34 27.24 -14.12
N ALA A 271 -16.53 27.57 -12.86
CA ALA A 271 -15.47 28.16 -12.03
C ALA A 271 -14.33 27.16 -11.80
N LEU A 272 -14.64 25.86 -11.68
CA LEU A 272 -13.62 24.80 -11.62
C LEU A 272 -12.87 24.66 -12.95
N ALA A 273 -13.57 24.72 -14.09
CA ALA A 273 -12.94 24.68 -15.40
C ALA A 273 -11.97 25.85 -15.58
N ASP A 274 -12.38 27.05 -15.20
CA ASP A 274 -11.54 28.26 -15.27
C ASP A 274 -10.29 28.14 -14.34
N LEU A 275 -10.42 27.56 -13.14
CA LEU A 275 -9.29 27.28 -12.25
C LEU A 275 -8.29 26.31 -12.89
N TYR A 276 -8.79 25.25 -13.50
CA TYR A 276 -7.93 24.25 -14.14
C TYR A 276 -7.24 24.80 -15.39
N GLU A 277 -7.92 25.66 -16.15
CA GLU A 277 -7.31 26.37 -17.29
C GLU A 277 -6.20 27.33 -16.83
N ALA A 278 -6.43 28.05 -15.74
CA ALA A 278 -5.43 28.95 -15.15
C ALA A 278 -4.22 28.17 -14.59
N GLY A 279 -4.41 26.94 -14.12
CA GLY A 279 -3.40 26.05 -13.57
C GLY A 279 -2.94 26.39 -12.14
N SER A 280 -3.34 27.54 -11.59
CA SER A 280 -3.08 27.91 -10.20
C SER A 280 -4.09 28.91 -9.68
N TRP A 281 -4.28 28.93 -8.34
CA TRP A 281 -5.15 29.90 -7.66
C TRP A 281 -4.70 31.35 -7.83
N GLU A 282 -3.40 31.60 -7.93
CA GLU A 282 -2.86 32.93 -8.15
C GLU A 282 -3.27 33.49 -9.51
N LYS A 283 -3.07 32.70 -10.58
CA LYS A 283 -3.47 33.08 -11.93
C LYS A 283 -5.00 33.20 -12.04
N TYR A 284 -5.74 32.24 -11.46
CA TYR A 284 -7.19 32.27 -11.44
C TYR A 284 -7.72 33.56 -10.81
N ARG A 285 -7.23 33.95 -9.63
CA ARG A 285 -7.60 35.22 -8.96
C ARG A 285 -7.24 36.45 -9.80
N ALA A 286 -6.08 36.44 -10.45
CA ALA A 286 -5.68 37.56 -11.29
C ALA A 286 -6.63 37.74 -12.50
N LEU A 287 -7.15 36.66 -13.07
CA LEU A 287 -8.10 36.71 -14.19
C LEU A 287 -9.52 37.13 -13.75
N HIS A 288 -9.91 36.84 -12.50
CA HIS A 288 -11.27 37.00 -11.99
C HIS A 288 -11.39 38.10 -10.93
N GLN A 289 -10.64 39.17 -11.08
CA GLN A 289 -10.66 40.33 -10.14
C GLN A 289 -11.97 41.16 -10.17
N HIS A 290 -12.90 40.85 -11.06
CA HIS A 290 -14.16 41.57 -11.17
C HIS A 290 -15.18 41.10 -10.12
N PRO A 291 -15.86 42.04 -9.40
CA PRO A 291 -16.81 41.72 -8.32
C PRO A 291 -18.04 40.92 -8.74
N ASN A 292 -18.32 40.78 -10.05
CA ASN A 292 -19.44 40.03 -10.61
C ASN A 292 -18.99 38.72 -11.25
N ALA A 293 -17.74 38.28 -11.13
CA ALA A 293 -17.30 37.04 -11.66
C ALA A 293 -17.78 35.87 -10.75
N ASP A 294 -18.27 34.79 -11.37
CA ASP A 294 -18.49 33.51 -10.69
C ASP A 294 -17.13 32.95 -10.26
N THR A 295 -16.71 33.28 -9.06
CA THR A 295 -15.41 32.89 -8.54
C THR A 295 -15.53 31.80 -7.48
N ILE A 296 -14.50 30.93 -7.42
CA ILE A 296 -14.29 30.03 -6.29
C ILE A 296 -13.42 30.76 -5.28
N GLU A 297 -13.87 30.79 -4.02
CA GLU A 297 -13.04 31.25 -2.91
C GLU A 297 -12.62 30.05 -2.03
N LEU A 298 -11.38 30.07 -1.58
CA LEU A 298 -10.88 29.13 -0.59
C LEU A 298 -11.45 29.51 0.78
N ALA A 299 -12.14 28.58 1.42
CA ALA A 299 -12.66 28.75 2.77
C ALA A 299 -11.89 27.85 3.75
N MET A 300 -11.57 28.41 4.92
CA MET A 300 -10.90 27.67 5.99
C MET A 300 -11.93 27.14 6.99
N LEU A 301 -11.84 25.87 7.31
CA LEU A 301 -12.54 25.27 8.44
C LEU A 301 -12.07 25.93 9.73
N ARG A 302 -12.97 26.12 10.68
CA ARG A 302 -12.66 26.63 12.02
C ARG A 302 -12.42 25.48 12.97
N TYR A 303 -11.28 25.47 13.63
CA TYR A 303 -10.94 24.45 14.63
C TYR A 303 -11.03 25.00 16.05
N PRO A 304 -11.31 24.15 17.05
CA PRO A 304 -11.35 24.57 18.44
C PRO A 304 -9.94 24.82 18.99
N GLU A 305 -9.84 25.63 20.03
CA GLU A 305 -8.56 25.97 20.68
C GLU A 305 -7.75 24.74 21.10
N VAL A 306 -8.42 23.65 21.52
CA VAL A 306 -7.75 22.39 21.87
C VAL A 306 -6.98 21.80 20.70
N ALA A 307 -7.44 21.96 19.46
CA ALA A 307 -6.73 21.47 18.27
C ALA A 307 -5.42 22.24 18.04
N TYR A 308 -5.44 23.56 18.22
CA TYR A 308 -4.23 24.38 18.12
C TYR A 308 -3.24 24.08 19.23
N ARG A 309 -3.71 23.82 20.45
CA ARG A 309 -2.86 23.42 21.58
C ARG A 309 -2.18 22.06 21.34
N ASP A 310 -2.94 21.06 20.93
CA ASP A 310 -2.42 19.74 20.61
C ASP A 310 -1.38 19.81 19.47
N ALA A 311 -1.65 20.63 18.45
CA ALA A 311 -0.74 20.85 17.33
C ALA A 311 0.54 21.58 17.75
N PHE A 312 0.44 22.54 18.65
CA PHE A 312 1.60 23.23 19.24
C PHE A 312 2.48 22.24 20.02
N GLU A 313 1.88 21.41 20.88
CA GLU A 313 2.61 20.39 21.65
C GLU A 313 3.30 19.38 20.72
N ASP A 314 2.64 18.93 19.65
CA ASP A 314 3.27 18.08 18.64
C ASP A 314 4.46 18.75 17.96
N SER A 315 4.32 20.05 17.64
CA SER A 315 5.40 20.86 17.08
C SER A 315 6.60 20.97 18.02
N VAL A 316 6.35 21.12 19.34
CA VAL A 316 7.41 21.11 20.36
C VAL A 316 8.12 19.76 20.39
N ARG A 317 7.38 18.65 20.43
CA ARG A 317 7.96 17.30 20.43
C ARG A 317 8.80 17.07 19.17
N ARG A 318 8.29 17.49 18.00
CA ARG A 318 9.03 17.42 16.72
C ARG A 318 10.34 18.19 16.76
N ASN A 319 10.29 19.46 17.19
CA ASN A 319 11.45 20.32 17.20
C ASN A 319 12.51 19.89 18.22
N ARG A 320 12.08 19.24 19.33
CA ARG A 320 12.97 18.63 20.33
C ARG A 320 13.49 17.25 19.95
N GLY A 321 13.04 16.68 18.81
CA GLY A 321 13.42 15.33 18.40
C GLY A 321 12.84 14.21 19.26
N THR A 322 11.84 14.50 20.09
CA THR A 322 11.21 13.54 21.02
C THR A 322 9.93 12.88 20.42
N ARG A 323 9.47 13.37 19.25
CA ARG A 323 8.35 12.76 18.56
C ARG A 323 8.80 11.47 17.84
N ALA A 324 8.09 10.36 18.08
CA ALA A 324 8.36 9.13 17.35
C ALA A 324 8.09 9.29 15.84
N LYS A 325 8.91 8.68 14.98
CA LYS A 325 8.72 8.74 13.52
C LYS A 325 7.35 8.24 13.08
N ARG A 326 6.83 7.20 13.75
CA ARG A 326 5.51 6.63 13.52
C ARG A 326 4.36 7.62 13.72
N ASP A 327 4.56 8.67 14.51
CA ASP A 327 3.54 9.69 14.84
C ASP A 327 3.61 10.90 13.91
N SER A 328 4.42 10.84 12.84
CA SER A 328 4.74 11.99 12.00
C SER A 328 3.53 12.69 11.36
N HIS A 329 2.43 11.98 11.14
CA HIS A 329 1.22 12.51 10.47
C HIS A 329 -0.04 12.44 11.33
N VAL A 330 0.06 12.04 12.61
CA VAL A 330 -1.09 11.86 13.51
C VAL A 330 -1.93 13.14 13.62
N MET A 331 -1.31 14.28 13.82
CA MET A 331 -2.02 15.57 13.96
C MET A 331 -2.79 15.93 12.70
N LEU A 332 -2.15 15.77 11.53
CA LEU A 332 -2.80 16.08 10.26
C LEU A 332 -3.94 15.10 9.98
N LEU A 333 -3.73 13.80 10.20
CA LEU A 333 -4.77 12.78 10.03
C LEU A 333 -5.95 13.05 10.97
N THR A 334 -5.69 13.43 12.22
CA THR A 334 -6.74 13.84 13.18
C THR A 334 -7.52 15.04 12.66
N ALA A 335 -6.85 16.02 12.08
CA ALA A 335 -7.52 17.18 11.50
C ALA A 335 -8.43 16.80 10.32
N HIS A 336 -7.96 15.91 9.42
CA HIS A 336 -8.79 15.41 8.32
C HIS A 336 -10.05 14.69 8.85
N VAL A 337 -9.89 13.79 9.81
CA VAL A 337 -11.00 13.04 10.40
C VAL A 337 -11.97 13.98 11.12
N ALA A 338 -11.47 14.93 11.89
CA ALA A 338 -12.30 15.91 12.58
C ALA A 338 -13.12 16.79 11.62
N ALA A 339 -12.53 17.17 10.48
CA ALA A 339 -13.24 17.87 9.41
C ALA A 339 -14.42 17.06 8.87
N VAL A 340 -14.19 15.75 8.63
CA VAL A 340 -15.25 14.85 8.15
C VAL A 340 -16.37 14.68 9.20
N ILE A 341 -16.02 14.47 10.47
CA ILE A 341 -16.98 14.31 11.57
C ILE A 341 -17.82 15.59 11.72
N ALA A 342 -17.18 16.76 11.65
CA ALA A 342 -17.89 18.03 11.70
C ALA A 342 -18.86 18.19 10.52
N ALA A 343 -18.42 17.82 9.32
CA ALA A 343 -19.23 17.82 8.11
C ALA A 343 -20.46 16.92 8.25
N MET A 344 -20.30 15.72 8.79
CA MET A 344 -21.39 14.79 9.04
C MET A 344 -22.37 15.26 10.12
N ARG A 345 -21.95 16.15 11.01
CA ARG A 345 -22.80 16.72 12.06
C ARG A 345 -23.66 17.87 11.53
N ALA A 346 -23.09 18.78 10.77
CA ALA A 346 -23.77 19.95 10.25
C ALA A 346 -23.02 20.53 9.03
N PRO A 347 -23.73 21.14 8.07
CA PRO A 347 -23.13 21.76 6.90
C PRO A 347 -22.52 23.14 7.24
N ASP A 348 -21.78 23.25 8.32
CA ASP A 348 -21.05 24.41 8.72
C ASP A 348 -19.53 24.19 8.61
N ILE A 349 -18.75 25.26 8.70
CA ILE A 349 -17.31 25.19 8.61
C ILE A 349 -16.61 25.07 9.97
N THR A 350 -17.33 24.67 11.02
CA THR A 350 -16.84 24.65 12.40
C THR A 350 -16.64 23.23 12.90
N VAL A 351 -15.42 22.88 13.24
CA VAL A 351 -15.06 21.68 13.99
C VAL A 351 -15.18 21.98 15.49
N THR A 352 -15.98 21.22 16.23
CA THR A 352 -16.11 21.38 17.68
C THR A 352 -14.99 20.67 18.44
N ALA A 353 -14.85 20.97 19.74
CA ALA A 353 -13.92 20.23 20.61
C ALA A 353 -14.29 18.74 20.73
N GLU A 354 -15.58 18.42 20.65
CA GLU A 354 -16.07 17.05 20.68
C GLU A 354 -15.73 16.31 19.37
N ASP A 355 -15.94 16.94 18.19
CA ASP A 355 -15.54 16.38 16.90
C ASP A 355 -14.04 16.07 16.88
N TRP A 356 -13.23 16.98 17.46
CA TRP A 356 -11.78 16.81 17.61
C TRP A 356 -11.42 15.61 18.49
N ASN A 357 -12.10 15.46 19.65
CA ASN A 357 -11.84 14.36 20.57
C ASN A 357 -12.26 13.00 19.98
N ILE A 358 -13.37 12.93 19.25
CA ILE A 358 -13.79 11.73 18.52
C ILE A 358 -12.74 11.38 17.47
N ALA A 359 -12.27 12.35 16.70
CA ALA A 359 -11.21 12.13 15.71
C ALA A 359 -9.91 11.60 16.33
N LYS A 360 -9.51 12.12 17.50
CA LYS A 360 -8.35 11.60 18.25
C LYS A 360 -8.52 10.13 18.62
N GLN A 361 -9.69 9.71 19.09
CA GLN A 361 -9.97 8.30 19.43
C GLN A 361 -9.88 7.41 18.19
N ILE A 362 -10.49 7.82 17.08
CA ILE A 362 -10.45 7.07 15.81
C ILE A 362 -9.02 6.93 15.31
N VAL A 363 -8.23 8.00 15.30
CA VAL A 363 -6.85 7.98 14.82
C VAL A 363 -5.95 7.19 15.77
N GLN A 364 -6.20 7.23 17.08
CA GLN A 364 -5.45 6.43 18.06
C GLN A 364 -5.68 4.94 17.84
N GLU A 365 -6.91 4.48 17.66
CA GLU A 365 -7.22 3.09 17.36
C GLU A 365 -6.63 2.66 16.01
N SER A 366 -6.81 3.48 14.99
CA SER A 366 -6.22 3.27 13.67
C SER A 366 -4.70 3.09 13.74
N ASN A 367 -3.99 3.90 14.52
CA ASN A 367 -2.54 3.78 14.70
C ASN A 367 -2.13 2.47 15.38
N ARG A 368 -2.92 1.97 16.35
CA ARG A 368 -2.70 0.69 17.00
C ARG A 368 -2.81 -0.46 16.00
N ILE A 369 -3.84 -0.43 15.15
CA ILE A 369 -4.03 -1.41 14.09
C ILE A 369 -2.88 -1.33 13.07
N ARG A 370 -2.45 -0.13 12.67
CA ARG A 370 -1.30 0.07 11.78
C ARG A 370 -0.04 -0.60 12.30
N GLU A 371 0.32 -0.34 13.56
CA GLU A 371 1.54 -0.90 14.16
C GLU A 371 1.53 -2.44 14.15
N ARG A 372 0.40 -3.03 14.56
CA ARG A 372 0.21 -4.48 14.53
C ARG A 372 0.33 -5.03 13.10
N TYR A 373 -0.35 -4.40 12.15
CA TYR A 373 -0.31 -4.83 10.76
C TYR A 373 1.09 -4.71 10.13
N LEU A 374 1.78 -3.60 10.33
CA LEU A 374 3.12 -3.41 9.78
C LEU A 374 4.14 -4.37 10.40
N THR A 375 3.96 -4.76 11.65
CA THR A 375 4.79 -5.79 12.28
C THR A 375 4.55 -7.13 11.61
N ALA A 376 3.30 -7.57 11.49
CA ALA A 376 2.96 -8.82 10.79
C ALA A 376 3.43 -8.83 9.33
N ALA A 377 3.33 -7.69 8.64
CA ALA A 377 3.80 -7.57 7.26
C ALA A 377 5.33 -7.72 7.13
N ARG A 378 6.11 -7.16 8.07
CA ARG A 378 7.57 -7.34 8.10
C ARG A 378 7.96 -8.80 8.34
N ASP A 379 7.27 -9.46 9.28
CA ASP A 379 7.50 -10.87 9.57
C ASP A 379 7.20 -11.74 8.34
N ALA A 380 6.06 -11.51 7.67
CA ALA A 380 5.70 -12.22 6.44
C ALA A 380 6.69 -11.99 5.28
N ILE A 381 7.25 -10.78 5.14
CA ILE A 381 8.29 -10.49 4.15
C ILE A 381 9.57 -11.28 4.48
N THR A 382 9.99 -11.27 5.74
CA THR A 382 11.20 -11.99 6.21
C THR A 382 11.08 -13.49 5.99
N ASP A 383 9.92 -14.08 6.31
CA ASP A 383 9.67 -15.51 6.12
C ASP A 383 9.71 -15.88 4.64
N ARG A 384 9.09 -15.09 3.77
CA ARG A 384 9.11 -15.28 2.31
C ARG A 384 10.54 -15.20 1.73
N GLU A 385 11.34 -14.23 2.18
CA GLU A 385 12.74 -14.11 1.75
C GLU A 385 13.57 -15.32 2.20
N ALA A 386 13.33 -15.85 3.39
CA ALA A 386 13.98 -17.05 3.89
C ALA A 386 13.59 -18.31 3.09
N GLU A 387 12.29 -18.47 2.77
CA GLU A 387 11.79 -19.56 1.91
C GLU A 387 12.39 -19.49 0.50
N ASP A 388 12.40 -18.30 -0.12
CA ASP A 388 12.99 -18.08 -1.44
C ASP A 388 14.49 -18.40 -1.46
N MET A 389 15.21 -18.08 -0.38
CA MET A 389 16.63 -18.41 -0.24
C MET A 389 16.83 -19.93 -0.14
N ALA A 390 16.03 -20.61 0.69
CA ALA A 390 16.10 -22.06 0.84
C ALA A 390 15.80 -22.80 -0.49
N LEU A 391 14.78 -22.36 -1.25
CA LEU A 391 14.44 -22.91 -2.56
C LEU A 391 15.58 -22.70 -3.58
N LYS A 392 16.24 -21.55 -3.58
CA LYS A 392 17.41 -21.27 -4.45
C LYS A 392 18.60 -22.16 -4.09
N ASP A 393 18.86 -22.37 -2.81
CA ASP A 393 19.94 -23.24 -2.35
C ASP A 393 19.66 -24.71 -2.68
N GLU A 394 18.42 -25.17 -2.53
CA GLU A 394 18.02 -26.51 -2.96
C GLU A 394 18.18 -26.69 -4.48
N ALA A 395 17.75 -25.69 -5.26
CA ALA A 395 17.91 -25.72 -6.72
C ALA A 395 19.39 -25.77 -7.14
N ARG A 396 20.27 -25.03 -6.44
CA ARG A 396 21.72 -25.08 -6.64
C ARG A 396 22.29 -26.44 -6.31
N ALA A 397 21.94 -26.99 -5.15
CA ALA A 397 22.39 -28.34 -4.74
C ALA A 397 21.98 -29.42 -5.75
N ARG A 398 20.72 -29.39 -6.23
CA ARG A 398 20.24 -30.32 -7.28
C ARG A 398 21.04 -30.16 -8.59
N ASN A 399 21.36 -28.92 -8.97
CA ASN A 399 22.15 -28.66 -10.17
C ASN A 399 23.60 -29.16 -10.01
N ASP A 400 24.21 -28.97 -8.86
CA ASP A 400 25.57 -29.41 -8.55
C ASP A 400 25.68 -30.96 -8.60
N ILE A 401 24.68 -31.68 -8.08
CA ILE A 401 24.58 -33.14 -8.20
C ILE A 401 24.53 -33.56 -9.70
N LYS A 402 23.70 -32.91 -10.52
CA LYS A 402 23.61 -33.21 -11.96
C LYS A 402 24.96 -32.97 -12.69
N ILE A 403 25.67 -31.90 -12.31
CA ILE A 403 26.99 -31.59 -12.89
C ILE A 403 28.01 -32.62 -12.45
N ALA A 404 28.00 -33.05 -11.18
CA ALA A 404 28.90 -34.10 -10.67
C ALA A 404 28.65 -35.43 -11.40
N GLU A 405 27.41 -35.84 -11.61
CA GLU A 405 27.11 -37.04 -12.39
C GLU A 405 27.60 -36.97 -13.85
N LYS A 406 27.46 -35.83 -14.52
CA LYS A 406 28.00 -35.61 -15.84
C LYS A 406 29.56 -35.64 -15.83
N ALA A 407 30.17 -35.13 -14.76
CA ALA A 407 31.63 -35.21 -14.58
C ALA A 407 32.09 -36.66 -14.37
N LYS A 408 31.39 -37.44 -13.53
CA LYS A 408 31.63 -38.89 -13.34
C LYS A 408 31.57 -39.64 -14.67
N ALA A 409 30.48 -39.47 -15.42
CA ALA A 409 30.32 -40.14 -16.72
C ALA A 409 31.46 -39.76 -17.71
N ARG A 410 31.90 -38.49 -17.68
CA ARG A 410 33.03 -38.04 -18.53
C ARG A 410 34.35 -38.63 -18.10
N ILE A 411 34.65 -38.69 -16.79
CA ILE A 411 35.83 -39.31 -16.22
C ILE A 411 35.92 -40.77 -16.64
N VAL A 412 34.83 -41.52 -16.40
CA VAL A 412 34.76 -42.97 -16.78
C VAL A 412 34.97 -43.16 -18.27
N LYS A 413 34.34 -42.31 -19.11
CA LYS A 413 34.55 -42.37 -20.56
C LYS A 413 36.00 -42.13 -20.96
N VAL A 414 36.65 -41.12 -20.38
CA VAL A 414 38.05 -40.78 -20.69
C VAL A 414 39.02 -41.87 -20.26
N LEU A 415 38.79 -42.46 -19.08
CA LEU A 415 39.60 -43.62 -18.61
C LEU A 415 39.43 -44.80 -19.54
N ARG A 416 38.19 -45.12 -19.96
CA ARG A 416 37.92 -46.23 -20.91
C ARG A 416 38.60 -45.99 -22.25
N ASP A 417 38.54 -44.79 -22.78
CA ASP A 417 39.04 -44.47 -24.12
C ASP A 417 40.58 -44.31 -24.18
N ARG A 418 41.25 -43.87 -23.08
CA ARG A 418 42.63 -43.47 -23.07
C ARG A 418 43.57 -44.31 -22.17
N ASP A 419 42.96 -45.15 -21.28
CA ASP A 419 43.70 -46.04 -20.38
C ASP A 419 43.12 -47.45 -20.45
N PRO A 420 43.08 -48.08 -21.66
CA PRO A 420 42.53 -49.44 -21.82
C PRO A 420 43.34 -50.53 -21.12
N GLU A 421 44.60 -50.24 -20.83
CA GLU A 421 45.51 -51.17 -20.12
C GLU A 421 45.48 -50.98 -18.60
N HIS A 422 44.61 -50.11 -18.07
CA HIS A 422 44.48 -49.80 -16.65
C HIS A 422 45.78 -49.33 -15.94
N MET A 423 46.70 -48.70 -16.71
CA MET A 423 47.96 -48.19 -16.18
C MET A 423 47.80 -46.97 -15.30
N GLY A 424 46.67 -46.28 -15.37
CA GLY A 424 46.32 -45.12 -14.59
C GLY A 424 46.68 -43.77 -15.25
N MET A 425 45.71 -42.88 -15.35
CA MET A 425 45.86 -41.49 -15.83
C MET A 425 46.05 -40.51 -14.68
N ALA A 426 46.91 -39.51 -14.89
CA ALA A 426 47.13 -38.47 -13.90
C ALA A 426 45.88 -37.63 -13.61
N ALA A 427 45.65 -37.32 -12.35
CA ALA A 427 44.52 -36.47 -11.89
C ALA A 427 44.37 -35.18 -12.69
N ARG A 428 45.52 -34.53 -13.03
CA ARG A 428 45.57 -33.30 -13.81
C ARG A 428 44.97 -33.48 -15.23
N GLU A 429 45.30 -34.58 -15.89
CA GLU A 429 44.80 -34.89 -17.23
C GLU A 429 43.32 -35.15 -17.23
N LEU A 430 42.83 -35.98 -16.30
CA LEU A 430 41.41 -36.24 -16.13
C LEU A 430 40.64 -34.98 -15.85
N ARG A 431 41.11 -34.14 -14.92
CA ARG A 431 40.47 -32.87 -14.60
C ARG A 431 40.46 -31.93 -15.81
N ASN A 432 41.52 -31.91 -16.63
CA ASN A 432 41.58 -31.10 -17.84
C ASN A 432 40.65 -31.59 -18.96
N SER A 433 40.22 -32.84 -18.93
CA SER A 433 39.22 -33.38 -19.85
C SER A 433 37.80 -32.92 -19.59
N LEU A 434 37.54 -32.34 -18.41
CA LEU A 434 36.27 -31.77 -18.00
C LEU A 434 36.15 -30.34 -18.51
N ASN A 435 34.92 -29.90 -18.84
CA ASN A 435 34.66 -28.51 -19.12
C ASN A 435 34.72 -27.65 -17.84
N THR A 436 34.68 -26.31 -17.98
CA THR A 436 34.82 -25.37 -16.85
C THR A 436 33.80 -25.58 -15.72
N VAL A 437 32.58 -25.98 -16.06
CA VAL A 437 31.52 -26.21 -15.08
C VAL A 437 31.75 -27.54 -14.35
N GLN A 438 32.03 -28.60 -15.07
CA GLN A 438 32.31 -29.92 -14.51
C GLN A 438 33.59 -29.93 -13.63
N ARG A 439 34.60 -29.12 -13.95
CA ARG A 439 35.83 -28.99 -13.14
C ARG A 439 35.56 -28.50 -11.72
N LYS A 440 34.53 -27.72 -11.50
CA LYS A 440 34.10 -27.30 -10.15
C LYS A 440 33.63 -28.47 -9.30
N GLN A 441 33.09 -29.49 -9.93
CA GLN A 441 32.56 -30.70 -9.28
C GLN A 441 33.56 -31.89 -9.37
N TRP A 442 34.85 -31.62 -9.66
CA TRP A 442 35.91 -32.66 -9.75
C TRP A 442 36.02 -33.49 -8.46
N VAL A 443 36.12 -32.83 -7.29
CA VAL A 443 36.29 -33.52 -6.01
C VAL A 443 35.06 -34.39 -5.68
N PRO A 444 33.85 -33.88 -5.70
CA PRO A 444 32.66 -34.73 -5.48
C PRO A 444 32.55 -35.89 -6.47
N ALA A 445 32.85 -35.65 -7.74
CA ALA A 445 32.78 -36.70 -8.77
C ALA A 445 33.80 -37.82 -8.56
N ILE A 446 35.03 -37.49 -8.26
CA ILE A 446 36.08 -38.49 -8.09
C ILE A 446 35.92 -39.28 -6.78
N GLU A 447 35.52 -38.60 -5.69
CA GLU A 447 35.27 -39.27 -4.41
C GLU A 447 34.06 -40.21 -4.51
N SER A 448 33.01 -39.83 -5.24
CA SER A 448 31.84 -40.71 -5.52
C SER A 448 32.27 -41.96 -6.32
N LEU A 449 33.11 -41.76 -7.39
CA LEU A 449 33.62 -42.89 -8.20
C LEU A 449 34.51 -43.85 -7.39
N LYS A 450 35.28 -43.33 -6.43
CA LYS A 450 36.04 -44.13 -5.47
C LYS A 450 35.11 -44.91 -4.51
N ALA A 451 34.16 -44.23 -3.92
CA ALA A 451 33.22 -44.87 -3.00
C ALA A 451 32.34 -45.96 -3.66
N GLU A 452 32.02 -45.76 -4.94
CA GLU A 452 31.29 -46.71 -5.77
C GLU A 452 32.19 -47.86 -6.30
N SER A 453 33.51 -47.81 -5.99
CA SER A 453 34.52 -48.78 -6.49
C SER A 453 34.57 -48.87 -8.03
N VAL A 454 34.21 -47.79 -8.72
CA VAL A 454 34.29 -47.67 -10.19
C VAL A 454 35.72 -47.33 -10.65
N VAL A 455 36.44 -46.60 -9.78
CA VAL A 455 37.80 -46.12 -10.07
C VAL A 455 38.73 -46.53 -8.94
N ASP A 456 39.86 -47.18 -9.32
CA ASP A 456 41.03 -47.43 -8.47
C ASP A 456 41.99 -46.24 -8.52
N TRP A 457 42.76 -46.04 -7.47
CA TRP A 457 43.70 -44.95 -7.38
C TRP A 457 45.01 -45.34 -6.74
N ARG A 458 46.08 -44.68 -7.14
CA ARG A 458 47.43 -44.86 -6.55
C ARG A 458 48.19 -43.58 -6.53
N GLU A 459 49.14 -43.47 -5.62
CA GLU A 459 50.10 -42.38 -5.60
C GLU A 459 51.29 -42.71 -6.50
N GLY A 460 51.70 -41.77 -7.34
CA GLY A 460 52.83 -41.92 -8.23
C GLY A 460 54.14 -41.47 -7.57
N PRO A 461 55.31 -41.73 -8.24
CA PRO A 461 56.63 -41.47 -7.68
C PRO A 461 56.89 -40.00 -7.28
N GLU A 462 56.16 -39.05 -7.86
CA GLU A 462 56.30 -37.61 -7.59
C GLU A 462 55.12 -37.06 -6.74
N GLY A 463 54.39 -37.91 -6.00
CA GLY A 463 53.26 -37.49 -5.16
C GLY A 463 52.00 -37.16 -5.90
N GLY A 464 51.92 -37.38 -7.24
CA GLY A 464 50.73 -37.19 -8.04
C GLY A 464 49.74 -38.35 -7.93
N MET A 465 48.44 -38.06 -7.90
CA MET A 465 47.40 -39.10 -7.91
C MET A 465 47.14 -39.59 -9.34
N TYR A 466 47.05 -40.90 -9.49
CA TYR A 466 46.70 -41.61 -10.73
C TYR A 466 45.45 -42.43 -10.53
N TYR A 467 44.57 -42.45 -11.53
CA TYR A 467 43.27 -43.12 -11.50
C TYR A 467 43.08 -44.04 -12.69
N SER A 468 42.58 -45.25 -12.47
CA SER A 468 42.22 -46.21 -13.52
C SER A 468 40.84 -46.78 -13.26
N LEU A 469 40.21 -47.36 -14.27
CA LEU A 469 38.96 -48.08 -14.04
C LEU A 469 39.25 -49.34 -13.19
N SER A 470 38.35 -49.61 -12.23
CA SER A 470 38.45 -50.80 -11.37
C SER A 470 38.17 -52.05 -12.16
N LEU A 471 39.03 -53.06 -12.03
CA LEU A 471 38.83 -54.37 -12.62
C LEU A 471 37.81 -55.24 -11.85
N LYS A 472 37.31 -54.80 -10.71
CA LYS A 472 36.36 -55.53 -9.87
C LYS A 472 34.89 -55.37 -10.28
N GLY A 473 34.58 -54.55 -11.31
CA GLY A 473 33.22 -54.24 -11.78
C GLY A 473 33.03 -54.45 -13.29
N ALA A 474 33.90 -55.16 -13.99
CA ALA A 474 33.76 -55.55 -15.40
C ALA A 474 33.05 -56.86 -15.56
#